data_faf5ec458fe6c619c8814e8d5e845426
#
_entry.id   faf5ec458fe6c619c8814e8d5e845426
#
_cell.length_a   1.000
_cell.length_b   1.000
_cell.length_c   1.000
_cell.angle_alpha   90.00
_cell.angle_beta   90.00
_cell.angle_gamma   90.00
#
_symmetry.space_group_name_H-M   'P 1'
#
loop_
_entity.id
_entity.type
_entity.pdbx_description
1 polymer ?
#
loop_
_entity_poly.entity_id
_entity_poly.type
_entity_poly.pdbx_seq_one_letter_code
_entity_poly.pdbx_strand_id
1 'polypeptide(L)'
;MTRRWSATAALLLALPFAATAGSGPVIDMHVHAYALDVPPGAPACPGDQPVPVPTVDPREELDFSQVGACERPMHAATSDDDLRDGTIAALRRHDVRRAMTEGSPERVAEWKAKAPDLIVSGVGFAKPKGDLSIAEMRELHAEGRLEVFGEVYIQYRGHAPDDPRYADYFALAEELDIPVGIHLGEGPPATARFPGYDDYRVAMGRPLLLEPLLKKYPKLRIYVMHYGSPFVDEMIAMMFAYPNLYVDISCNDWAFPRAQFHDALKRMVDAGFGKRILFGSDQMYWPDAIGEAIRAVEEAPFLDAAQKRDILYDNAARFLRLTPEQIAADHRPAPSRSGE
;
A
#
# COMPACT_ATOMS: atom_id res chain seq x y z
N MET A 1 65.41 14.82 40.83
CA MET A 1 63.91 14.62 40.94
C MET A 1 63.32 14.57 39.56
N THR A 2 63.19 13.39 38.98
CA THR A 2 62.68 13.17 37.62
C THR A 2 61.28 12.60 37.75
N ARG A 3 60.24 13.40 37.34
CA ARG A 3 58.85 12.96 37.26
C ARG A 3 58.66 12.17 35.98
N ARG A 4 58.30 10.90 36.09
CA ARG A 4 57.82 10.05 35.00
C ARG A 4 56.30 10.31 34.78
N TRP A 5 55.92 10.68 33.58
CA TRP A 5 54.57 10.76 33.16
C TRP A 5 54.17 9.40 32.57
N SER A 6 53.21 8.75 33.20
CA SER A 6 52.59 7.53 32.63
C SER A 6 51.44 7.95 31.70
N ALA A 7 51.58 7.66 30.43
CA ALA A 7 50.52 7.84 29.47
C ALA A 7 49.59 6.61 29.51
N THR A 8 48.35 6.80 29.96
CA THR A 8 47.31 5.78 29.90
C THR A 8 46.67 5.85 28.52
N ALA A 9 46.92 4.86 27.67
CA ALA A 9 46.23 4.72 26.38
C ALA A 9 44.82 4.20 26.63
N ALA A 10 43.81 5.02 26.34
CA ALA A 10 42.41 4.59 26.30
C ALA A 10 42.15 3.82 25.01
N LEU A 11 41.94 2.52 25.14
CA LEU A 11 41.53 1.64 24.06
C LEU A 11 40.03 1.91 23.76
N LEU A 12 39.71 2.69 22.73
CA LEU A 12 38.37 2.83 22.19
C LEU A 12 37.99 1.51 21.49
N LEU A 13 37.24 0.68 22.20
CA LEU A 13 36.53 -0.46 21.60
C LEU A 13 35.46 0.09 20.64
N ALA A 14 35.75 0.10 19.35
CA ALA A 14 34.74 0.26 18.31
C ALA A 14 33.82 -0.97 18.35
N LEU A 15 32.66 -0.83 18.95
CA LEU A 15 31.59 -1.81 18.79
C LEU A 15 31.24 -1.87 17.30
N PRO A 16 31.21 -3.06 16.68
CA PRO A 16 30.72 -3.17 15.33
C PRO A 16 29.24 -2.73 15.35
N PHE A 17 28.90 -1.72 14.56
CA PHE A 17 27.53 -1.48 14.17
C PHE A 17 27.06 -2.80 13.54
N ALA A 18 26.23 -3.57 14.26
CA ALA A 18 25.47 -4.64 13.66
C ALA A 18 24.62 -3.95 12.59
N ALA A 19 24.97 -4.14 11.33
CA ALA A 19 24.05 -3.89 10.24
C ALA A 19 22.81 -4.69 10.60
N THR A 20 21.69 -4.03 10.85
CA THR A 20 20.40 -4.66 10.96
C THR A 20 20.21 -5.36 9.63
N ALA A 21 20.38 -6.70 9.63
CA ALA A 21 20.01 -7.50 8.49
C ALA A 21 18.56 -7.10 8.17
N GLY A 22 18.30 -6.62 6.95
CA GLY A 22 16.98 -6.21 6.54
C GLY A 22 15.99 -7.32 6.87
N SER A 23 14.76 -6.97 7.19
CA SER A 23 13.71 -7.88 7.67
C SER A 23 13.37 -9.03 6.71
N GLY A 24 14.08 -9.19 5.61
CA GLY A 24 13.87 -10.16 4.53
C GLY A 24 12.99 -9.59 3.40
N PRO A 25 12.62 -10.41 2.41
CA PRO A 25 11.85 -9.95 1.25
C PRO A 25 10.49 -9.39 1.66
N VAL A 26 9.99 -8.44 0.87
CA VAL A 26 8.69 -7.76 1.06
C VAL A 26 7.82 -8.02 -0.17
N ILE A 27 6.51 -8.14 0.03
CA ILE A 27 5.49 -8.06 -1.03
C ILE A 27 4.67 -6.80 -0.77
N ASP A 28 4.66 -5.88 -1.73
CA ASP A 28 3.85 -4.68 -1.69
C ASP A 28 2.53 -4.93 -2.45
N MET A 29 1.43 -4.93 -1.73
CA MET A 29 0.10 -5.25 -2.29
C MET A 29 -0.62 -4.04 -2.87
N HIS A 30 0.01 -2.84 -2.83
CA HIS A 30 -0.64 -1.61 -3.26
C HIS A 30 0.38 -0.59 -3.78
N VAL A 31 0.55 -0.57 -5.09
CA VAL A 31 1.44 0.35 -5.81
C VAL A 31 0.70 0.97 -6.99
N HIS A 32 0.93 2.24 -7.26
CA HIS A 32 0.31 2.96 -8.36
C HIS A 32 1.29 3.35 -9.46
N ALA A 33 0.99 2.94 -10.69
CA ALA A 33 1.62 3.46 -11.91
C ALA A 33 0.81 4.64 -12.44
N TYR A 34 0.76 5.74 -11.69
CA TYR A 34 0.01 6.95 -12.08
C TYR A 34 0.76 7.81 -13.10
N ALA A 35 0.02 8.64 -13.83
CA ALA A 35 0.57 9.86 -14.40
C ALA A 35 0.78 10.86 -13.26
N LEU A 36 1.82 11.66 -13.34
CA LEU A 36 2.05 12.72 -12.36
C LEU A 36 0.92 13.76 -12.44
N ASP A 37 0.08 13.80 -11.41
CA ASP A 37 -1.07 14.70 -11.29
C ASP A 37 -0.99 15.57 -10.02
N VAL A 38 0.23 15.84 -9.60
CA VAL A 38 0.57 16.78 -8.53
C VAL A 38 1.70 17.69 -9.02
N PRO A 39 1.89 18.88 -8.44
CA PRO A 39 3.03 19.71 -8.79
C PRO A 39 4.36 18.96 -8.63
N PRO A 40 5.29 19.07 -9.59
CA PRO A 40 6.59 18.42 -9.49
C PRO A 40 7.29 18.75 -8.16
N GLY A 41 7.74 17.71 -7.45
CA GLY A 41 8.35 17.86 -6.13
C GLY A 41 7.39 18.25 -5.01
N ALA A 42 6.06 18.12 -5.20
CA ALA A 42 5.07 18.42 -4.16
C ALA A 42 5.39 17.69 -2.86
N PRO A 43 5.39 18.39 -1.70
CA PRO A 43 5.73 17.76 -0.42
C PRO A 43 4.59 16.92 0.14
N ALA A 44 4.93 15.86 0.87
CA ALA A 44 4.03 15.10 1.74
C ALA A 44 4.71 14.77 3.06
N CYS A 45 3.97 14.85 4.15
CA CYS A 45 4.51 14.58 5.48
C CYS A 45 4.37 13.11 5.86
N PRO A 46 5.46 12.42 6.24
CA PRO A 46 5.34 11.09 6.83
C PRO A 46 4.75 11.15 8.24
N GLY A 47 4.07 10.07 8.64
CA GLY A 47 3.29 10.02 9.89
C GLY A 47 4.11 9.98 11.19
N ASP A 48 5.44 9.90 11.12
CA ASP A 48 6.33 10.05 12.27
C ASP A 48 6.50 11.51 12.73
N GLN A 49 5.84 12.44 12.04
CA GLN A 49 5.80 13.87 12.32
C GLN A 49 4.35 14.34 12.46
N PRO A 50 4.10 15.55 13.00
CA PRO A 50 2.77 16.15 12.92
C PRO A 50 2.32 16.26 11.46
N VAL A 51 1.18 15.66 11.15
CA VAL A 51 0.58 15.69 9.80
C VAL A 51 -0.45 16.83 9.76
N PRO A 52 -0.21 17.89 8.97
CA PRO A 52 -1.16 18.98 8.82
C PRO A 52 -2.42 18.50 8.09
N VAL A 53 -3.59 18.79 8.67
CA VAL A 53 -4.88 18.56 8.01
C VAL A 53 -5.46 19.93 7.63
N PRO A 54 -5.88 20.13 6.38
CA PRO A 54 -6.43 21.41 5.94
C PRO A 54 -7.64 21.82 6.79
N THR A 55 -7.61 23.06 7.28
CA THR A 55 -8.76 23.70 7.93
C THR A 55 -9.13 24.90 7.10
N VAL A 56 -10.36 24.99 6.65
CA VAL A 56 -10.79 26.03 5.71
C VAL A 56 -12.17 26.57 6.09
N ASP A 57 -12.36 27.88 5.97
CA ASP A 57 -13.71 28.48 6.02
C ASP A 57 -14.52 27.93 4.83
N PRO A 58 -15.79 27.57 5.00
CA PRO A 58 -16.62 27.03 3.91
C PRO A 58 -16.75 27.94 2.68
N ARG A 59 -16.47 29.23 2.84
CA ARG A 59 -16.53 30.27 1.79
C ARG A 59 -15.19 30.50 1.09
N GLU A 60 -14.11 29.86 1.56
CA GLU A 60 -12.78 29.97 0.99
C GLU A 60 -12.49 28.80 0.05
N GLU A 61 -11.59 29.03 -0.90
CA GLU A 61 -11.06 27.96 -1.73
C GLU A 61 -10.19 27.00 -0.90
N LEU A 62 -10.13 25.74 -1.33
CA LEU A 62 -9.32 24.75 -0.67
C LEU A 62 -7.83 25.02 -0.95
N ASP A 63 -7.06 25.20 0.12
CA ASP A 63 -5.60 25.42 0.05
C ASP A 63 -4.85 24.21 0.62
N PHE A 64 -4.09 23.55 -0.24
CA PHE A 64 -3.23 22.41 0.12
C PHE A 64 -1.79 22.81 0.42
N SER A 65 -1.43 24.10 0.38
CA SER A 65 -0.06 24.53 0.59
C SER A 65 0.53 24.11 1.93
N GLN A 66 -0.31 23.85 2.92
CA GLN A 66 0.11 23.43 4.26
C GLN A 66 0.25 21.90 4.42
N VAL A 67 -0.29 21.10 3.51
CA VAL A 67 -0.30 19.62 3.66
C VAL A 67 1.11 19.04 3.74
N GLY A 68 2.09 19.70 3.10
CA GLY A 68 3.51 19.31 3.17
C GLY A 68 4.34 20.13 4.16
N ALA A 69 3.72 20.95 5.03
CA ALA A 69 4.42 21.85 5.94
C ALA A 69 4.89 21.14 7.21
N CYS A 70 5.79 20.18 7.07
CA CYS A 70 6.46 19.49 8.15
C CYS A 70 7.99 19.64 8.06
N GLU A 71 8.70 19.18 9.09
CA GLU A 71 10.15 19.39 9.18
C GLU A 71 10.94 18.59 8.12
N ARG A 72 10.47 17.39 7.80
CA ARG A 72 11.13 16.44 6.87
C ARG A 72 10.12 15.88 5.87
N PRO A 73 9.65 16.68 4.89
CA PRO A 73 8.72 16.20 3.89
C PRO A 73 9.40 15.22 2.92
N MET A 74 8.64 14.24 2.46
CA MET A 74 8.95 13.52 1.23
C MET A 74 8.58 14.42 0.04
N HIS A 75 9.22 14.20 -1.11
CA HIS A 75 8.94 14.98 -2.32
C HIS A 75 8.41 14.07 -3.43
N ALA A 76 7.35 14.52 -4.09
CA ALA A 76 6.84 13.84 -5.26
C ALA A 76 7.89 13.82 -6.38
N ALA A 77 7.78 12.83 -7.26
CA ALA A 77 8.55 12.80 -8.49
C ALA A 77 8.33 14.08 -9.33
N THR A 78 9.26 14.34 -10.26
CA THR A 78 9.24 15.57 -11.08
C THR A 78 8.73 15.32 -12.50
N SER A 79 8.58 14.07 -12.90
CA SER A 79 8.02 13.64 -14.18
C SER A 79 7.48 12.21 -14.09
N ASP A 80 6.75 11.75 -15.10
CA ASP A 80 6.26 10.37 -15.20
C ASP A 80 7.41 9.34 -15.20
N ASP A 81 8.49 9.64 -15.90
CA ASP A 81 9.68 8.78 -15.93
C ASP A 81 10.39 8.74 -14.58
N ASP A 82 10.52 9.87 -13.91
CA ASP A 82 11.10 9.98 -12.58
C ASP A 82 10.24 9.22 -11.55
N LEU A 83 8.91 9.31 -11.65
CA LEU A 83 8.00 8.54 -10.81
C LEU A 83 8.18 7.04 -11.00
N ARG A 84 8.19 6.56 -12.25
CA ARG A 84 8.41 5.15 -12.56
C ARG A 84 9.76 4.66 -12.04
N ASP A 85 10.84 5.33 -12.46
CA ASP A 85 12.20 4.86 -12.20
C ASP A 85 12.55 5.02 -10.71
N GLY A 86 12.08 6.09 -10.05
CA GLY A 86 12.21 6.32 -8.62
C GLY A 86 11.46 5.27 -7.79
N THR A 87 10.22 4.94 -8.17
CA THR A 87 9.42 3.89 -7.50
C THR A 87 10.09 2.52 -7.64
N ILE A 88 10.50 2.11 -8.85
CA ILE A 88 11.21 0.85 -9.06
C ILE A 88 12.52 0.80 -8.25
N ALA A 89 13.25 1.90 -8.19
CA ALA A 89 14.47 1.99 -7.38
C ALA A 89 14.17 1.86 -5.88
N ALA A 90 13.11 2.49 -5.39
CA ALA A 90 12.68 2.40 -3.99
C ALA A 90 12.23 0.97 -3.63
N LEU A 91 11.40 0.34 -4.45
CA LEU A 91 10.97 -1.05 -4.27
C LEU A 91 12.19 -1.99 -4.15
N ARG A 92 13.16 -1.86 -5.05
CA ARG A 92 14.38 -2.69 -5.03
C ARG A 92 15.29 -2.38 -3.83
N ARG A 93 15.41 -1.12 -3.43
CA ARG A 93 16.18 -0.70 -2.26
C ARG A 93 15.67 -1.32 -0.95
N HIS A 94 14.36 -1.50 -0.86
CA HIS A 94 13.67 -2.05 0.30
C HIS A 94 13.34 -3.55 0.17
N ASP A 95 14.02 -4.27 -0.71
CA ASP A 95 13.88 -5.71 -0.92
C ASP A 95 12.45 -6.16 -1.25
N VAL A 96 11.67 -5.28 -1.90
CA VAL A 96 10.35 -5.67 -2.44
C VAL A 96 10.57 -6.61 -3.63
N ARG A 97 9.93 -7.77 -3.58
CA ARG A 97 10.06 -8.83 -4.59
C ARG A 97 8.88 -8.88 -5.54
N ARG A 98 7.74 -8.40 -5.09
CA ARG A 98 6.50 -8.32 -5.86
C ARG A 98 5.76 -7.05 -5.47
N ALA A 99 5.30 -6.31 -6.48
CA ALA A 99 4.54 -5.09 -6.31
C ALA A 99 3.25 -5.19 -7.13
N MET A 100 2.11 -5.29 -6.45
CA MET A 100 0.78 -5.26 -7.09
C MET A 100 0.54 -3.83 -7.57
N THR A 101 0.71 -3.63 -8.88
CA THR A 101 0.80 -2.29 -9.47
C THR A 101 -0.42 -1.98 -10.31
N GLU A 102 -1.21 -1.01 -9.87
CA GLU A 102 -2.42 -0.53 -10.56
C GLU A 102 -2.12 0.73 -11.38
N GLY A 103 -2.82 0.88 -12.50
CA GLY A 103 -2.73 2.03 -13.39
C GLY A 103 -3.51 1.84 -14.68
N SER A 104 -3.25 2.66 -15.71
CA SER A 104 -3.71 2.30 -17.04
C SER A 104 -2.93 1.09 -17.56
N PRO A 105 -3.54 0.20 -18.37
CA PRO A 105 -2.85 -0.99 -18.87
C PRO A 105 -1.54 -0.69 -19.59
N GLU A 106 -1.48 0.45 -20.30
CA GLU A 106 -0.30 0.88 -21.05
C GLU A 106 0.84 1.26 -20.08
N ARG A 107 0.52 2.05 -19.04
CA ARG A 107 1.49 2.52 -18.07
C ARG A 107 2.02 1.38 -17.20
N VAL A 108 1.15 0.49 -16.77
CA VAL A 108 1.56 -0.73 -16.03
C VAL A 108 2.47 -1.60 -16.92
N ALA A 109 2.16 -1.73 -18.22
CA ALA A 109 3.00 -2.47 -19.15
C ALA A 109 4.39 -1.84 -19.33
N GLU A 110 4.49 -0.49 -19.36
CA GLU A 110 5.76 0.23 -19.37
C GLU A 110 6.60 -0.07 -18.11
N TRP A 111 5.96 -0.02 -16.92
CA TRP A 111 6.64 -0.33 -15.67
C TRP A 111 7.09 -1.79 -15.62
N LYS A 112 6.21 -2.72 -16.05
CA LYS A 112 6.55 -4.15 -16.12
C LYS A 112 7.68 -4.44 -17.12
N ALA A 113 7.74 -3.72 -18.23
CA ALA A 113 8.86 -3.85 -19.18
C ALA A 113 10.20 -3.43 -18.55
N LYS A 114 10.22 -2.47 -17.65
CA LYS A 114 11.40 -2.02 -16.91
C LYS A 114 11.80 -2.95 -15.75
N ALA A 115 10.81 -3.58 -15.11
CA ALA A 115 11.03 -4.45 -13.95
C ALA A 115 10.10 -5.68 -14.00
N PRO A 116 10.29 -6.60 -14.97
CA PRO A 116 9.39 -7.73 -15.21
C PRO A 116 9.37 -8.74 -14.06
N ASP A 117 10.41 -8.78 -13.27
CA ASP A 117 10.58 -9.61 -12.07
C ASP A 117 9.87 -9.06 -10.83
N LEU A 118 9.49 -7.77 -10.85
CA LEU A 118 8.98 -7.04 -9.71
C LEU A 118 7.49 -6.68 -9.87
N ILE A 119 7.12 -6.13 -11.01
CA ILE A 119 5.77 -5.59 -11.24
C ILE A 119 4.77 -6.71 -11.53
N VAL A 120 3.71 -6.77 -10.73
CA VAL A 120 2.52 -7.60 -10.96
C VAL A 120 1.42 -6.70 -11.49
N SER A 121 0.88 -7.05 -12.65
CA SER A 121 -0.01 -6.16 -13.40
C SER A 121 -1.41 -6.10 -12.79
N GLY A 122 -1.84 -4.89 -12.41
CA GLY A 122 -3.14 -4.60 -11.86
C GLY A 122 -3.93 -3.60 -12.71
N VAL A 123 -5.24 -3.73 -12.67
CA VAL A 123 -6.19 -2.79 -13.28
C VAL A 123 -7.34 -2.56 -12.32
N GLY A 124 -7.65 -1.29 -12.03
CA GLY A 124 -8.82 -0.94 -11.22
C GLY A 124 -10.08 -0.72 -12.08
N PHE A 125 -11.23 -0.68 -11.42
CA PHE A 125 -12.51 -0.27 -12.01
C PHE A 125 -13.28 0.68 -11.08
N ALA A 126 -14.44 1.15 -11.52
CA ALA A 126 -15.18 2.25 -10.92
C ALA A 126 -14.41 3.59 -10.97
N LYS A 127 -13.59 3.78 -12.00
CA LYS A 127 -12.75 4.98 -12.19
C LYS A 127 -13.58 6.18 -12.66
N PRO A 128 -13.18 7.41 -12.33
CA PRO A 128 -13.84 8.62 -12.81
C PRO A 128 -13.86 8.76 -14.34
N LYS A 129 -12.84 8.25 -15.03
CA LYS A 129 -12.67 8.35 -16.49
C LYS A 129 -13.25 7.18 -17.28
N GLY A 130 -14.04 6.32 -16.63
CA GLY A 130 -14.62 5.13 -17.25
C GLY A 130 -13.78 3.88 -17.07
N ASP A 131 -14.44 2.75 -17.19
CA ASP A 131 -13.87 1.43 -16.98
C ASP A 131 -13.69 0.70 -18.30
N LEU A 132 -12.74 -0.24 -18.33
CA LEU A 132 -12.65 -1.21 -19.41
C LEU A 132 -13.85 -2.15 -19.36
N SER A 133 -14.30 -2.62 -20.50
CA SER A 133 -15.35 -3.63 -20.60
C SER A 133 -14.89 -4.99 -20.05
N ILE A 134 -15.82 -5.85 -19.70
CA ILE A 134 -15.53 -7.23 -19.27
C ILE A 134 -14.76 -8.01 -20.35
N ALA A 135 -15.01 -7.74 -21.63
CA ALA A 135 -14.30 -8.38 -22.74
C ALA A 135 -12.82 -7.95 -22.76
N GLU A 136 -12.53 -6.65 -22.62
CA GLU A 136 -11.17 -6.12 -22.54
C GLU A 136 -10.43 -6.64 -21.29
N MET A 137 -11.12 -6.76 -20.14
CA MET A 137 -10.53 -7.33 -18.93
C MET A 137 -10.15 -8.80 -19.11
N ARG A 138 -10.99 -9.60 -19.80
CA ARG A 138 -10.67 -11.00 -20.14
C ARG A 138 -9.47 -11.10 -21.09
N GLU A 139 -9.37 -10.22 -22.07
CA GLU A 139 -8.25 -10.17 -23.00
C GLU A 139 -6.96 -9.83 -22.26
N LEU A 140 -6.94 -8.78 -21.44
CA LEU A 140 -5.80 -8.43 -20.61
C LEU A 140 -5.36 -9.58 -19.68
N HIS A 141 -6.33 -10.31 -19.09
CA HIS A 141 -5.99 -11.47 -18.26
C HIS A 141 -5.35 -12.59 -19.09
N ALA A 142 -5.91 -12.91 -20.27
CA ALA A 142 -5.34 -13.93 -21.15
C ALA A 142 -3.93 -13.58 -21.64
N GLU A 143 -3.60 -12.29 -21.76
CA GLU A 143 -2.26 -11.77 -22.09
C GLU A 143 -1.30 -11.70 -20.88
N GLY A 144 -1.75 -12.02 -19.66
CA GLY A 144 -0.96 -11.86 -18.43
C GLY A 144 -0.73 -10.39 -18.02
N ARG A 145 -1.62 -9.51 -18.45
CA ARG A 145 -1.62 -8.06 -18.17
C ARG A 145 -2.67 -7.65 -17.13
N LEU A 146 -3.42 -8.61 -16.59
CA LEU A 146 -4.35 -8.46 -15.48
C LEU A 146 -4.18 -9.64 -14.53
N GLU A 147 -3.47 -9.43 -13.45
CA GLU A 147 -3.18 -10.42 -12.41
C GLU A 147 -3.86 -10.07 -11.07
N VAL A 148 -4.28 -8.80 -10.89
CA VAL A 148 -5.01 -8.30 -9.72
C VAL A 148 -5.99 -7.20 -10.14
N PHE A 149 -7.20 -7.20 -9.59
CA PHE A 149 -8.06 -6.01 -9.59
C PHE A 149 -7.70 -5.14 -8.40
N GLY A 150 -7.18 -3.99 -8.64
CA GLY A 150 -6.78 -3.05 -7.59
C GLY A 150 -6.11 -1.81 -8.17
N GLU A 151 -6.48 -0.66 -7.72
CA GLU A 151 -7.46 -0.31 -6.69
C GLU A 151 -8.88 -0.22 -7.28
N VAL A 152 -9.90 -0.72 -6.53
CA VAL A 152 -11.31 -0.64 -6.94
C VAL A 152 -11.98 0.55 -6.25
N TYR A 153 -12.44 1.53 -7.03
CA TYR A 153 -12.78 2.90 -6.59
C TYR A 153 -14.28 3.16 -6.34
N ILE A 154 -15.08 2.14 -6.07
CA ILE A 154 -16.55 2.22 -5.98
C ILE A 154 -17.02 3.32 -5.02
N GLN A 155 -16.37 3.45 -3.87
CA GLN A 155 -16.67 4.45 -2.86
C GLN A 155 -16.56 5.88 -3.39
N TYR A 156 -15.54 6.18 -4.21
CA TYR A 156 -15.34 7.51 -4.78
C TYR A 156 -16.46 7.91 -5.75
N ARG A 157 -17.24 6.94 -6.23
CA ARG A 157 -18.42 7.14 -7.06
C ARG A 157 -19.70 7.26 -6.25
N GLY A 158 -19.62 7.30 -4.91
CA GLY A 158 -20.77 7.34 -4.01
C GLY A 158 -21.60 6.06 -3.98
N HIS A 159 -21.03 4.94 -4.43
CA HIS A 159 -21.73 3.65 -4.53
C HIS A 159 -21.28 2.69 -3.43
N ALA A 160 -22.19 1.76 -3.09
CA ALA A 160 -21.84 0.63 -2.21
C ALA A 160 -21.12 -0.47 -3.02
N PRO A 161 -20.30 -1.32 -2.37
CA PRO A 161 -19.56 -2.40 -3.04
C PRO A 161 -20.44 -3.39 -3.81
N ASP A 162 -21.70 -3.60 -3.39
CA ASP A 162 -22.67 -4.51 -4.01
C ASP A 162 -23.52 -3.85 -5.10
N ASP A 163 -23.19 -2.63 -5.51
CA ASP A 163 -23.94 -1.94 -6.58
C ASP A 163 -23.98 -2.78 -7.86
N PRO A 164 -25.16 -3.02 -8.46
CA PRO A 164 -25.32 -3.90 -9.62
C PRO A 164 -24.46 -3.55 -10.83
N ARG A 165 -24.04 -2.28 -10.96
CA ARG A 165 -23.14 -1.82 -12.04
C ARG A 165 -21.80 -2.53 -12.08
N TYR A 166 -21.32 -3.02 -10.92
CA TYR A 166 -20.01 -3.66 -10.77
C TYR A 166 -20.10 -5.19 -10.66
N ALA A 167 -21.31 -5.75 -10.72
CA ALA A 167 -21.54 -7.18 -10.51
C ALA A 167 -20.73 -8.06 -11.47
N ASP A 168 -20.60 -7.66 -12.73
CA ASP A 168 -19.91 -8.45 -13.74
C ASP A 168 -18.38 -8.46 -13.54
N TYR A 169 -17.79 -7.40 -12.96
CA TYR A 169 -16.36 -7.37 -12.60
C TYR A 169 -16.05 -8.32 -11.46
N PHE A 170 -16.91 -8.37 -10.43
CA PHE A 170 -16.74 -9.31 -9.33
C PHE A 170 -16.98 -10.76 -9.74
N ALA A 171 -17.96 -10.98 -10.62
CA ALA A 171 -18.21 -12.30 -11.21
C ALA A 171 -16.99 -12.77 -12.03
N LEU A 172 -16.40 -11.89 -12.83
CA LEU A 172 -15.16 -12.17 -13.56
C LEU A 172 -13.99 -12.48 -12.62
N ALA A 173 -13.83 -11.69 -11.56
CA ALA A 173 -12.78 -11.90 -10.58
C ALA A 173 -12.90 -13.26 -9.88
N GLU A 174 -14.12 -13.67 -9.50
CA GLU A 174 -14.35 -14.98 -8.90
C GLU A 174 -14.14 -16.12 -9.91
N GLU A 175 -14.62 -15.96 -11.15
CA GLU A 175 -14.47 -16.96 -12.23
C GLU A 175 -13.00 -17.23 -12.56
N LEU A 176 -12.20 -16.19 -12.69
CA LEU A 176 -10.79 -16.26 -13.08
C LEU A 176 -9.83 -16.38 -11.89
N ASP A 177 -10.38 -16.40 -10.65
CA ASP A 177 -9.61 -16.39 -9.41
C ASP A 177 -8.61 -15.22 -9.30
N ILE A 178 -9.03 -14.04 -9.76
CA ILE A 178 -8.23 -12.80 -9.69
C ILE A 178 -8.46 -12.15 -8.32
N PRO A 179 -7.40 -11.84 -7.53
CA PRO A 179 -7.54 -11.09 -6.27
C PRO A 179 -8.11 -9.69 -6.51
N VAL A 180 -8.89 -9.19 -5.55
CA VAL A 180 -9.50 -7.86 -5.62
C VAL A 180 -9.08 -7.04 -4.42
N GLY A 181 -8.42 -5.92 -4.66
CA GLY A 181 -8.17 -4.86 -3.69
C GLY A 181 -9.23 -3.78 -3.80
N ILE A 182 -10.07 -3.65 -2.78
CA ILE A 182 -11.16 -2.66 -2.77
C ILE A 182 -10.86 -1.54 -1.79
N HIS A 183 -10.93 -0.29 -2.29
CA HIS A 183 -10.82 0.90 -1.46
C HIS A 183 -12.03 1.02 -0.55
N LEU A 184 -11.79 1.05 0.76
CA LEU A 184 -12.78 1.42 1.78
C LEU A 184 -12.14 2.33 2.83
N GLY A 185 -12.95 3.15 3.47
CA GLY A 185 -12.48 4.11 4.47
C GLY A 185 -12.64 5.54 4.02
N GLU A 186 -11.81 6.43 4.55
CA GLU A 186 -11.69 7.79 4.07
C GLU A 186 -10.81 7.87 2.82
N GLY A 187 -11.06 8.86 1.99
CA GLY A 187 -10.13 9.27 0.93
C GLY A 187 -9.13 10.31 1.44
N PRO A 188 -8.34 10.93 0.55
CA PRO A 188 -7.47 12.03 0.90
C PRO A 188 -8.19 13.15 1.66
N PRO A 189 -7.48 13.95 2.47
CA PRO A 189 -8.08 15.08 3.17
C PRO A 189 -8.87 15.98 2.22
N ALA A 190 -10.09 16.34 2.61
CA ALA A 190 -11.00 17.18 1.81
C ALA A 190 -11.52 16.57 0.49
N THR A 191 -11.42 15.27 0.27
CA THR A 191 -11.90 14.57 -0.95
C THR A 191 -13.29 15.01 -1.39
N ALA A 192 -14.23 15.22 -0.46
CA ALA A 192 -15.60 15.67 -0.76
C ALA A 192 -15.68 17.06 -1.44
N ARG A 193 -14.56 17.79 -1.53
CA ARG A 193 -14.45 19.10 -2.20
C ARG A 193 -13.60 19.07 -3.47
N PHE A 194 -13.08 17.90 -3.87
CA PHE A 194 -12.32 17.80 -5.11
C PHE A 194 -13.24 17.83 -6.33
N PRO A 195 -12.87 18.52 -7.39
CA PRO A 195 -13.60 18.46 -8.65
C PRO A 195 -13.74 17.00 -9.14
N GLY A 196 -14.97 16.61 -9.52
CA GLY A 196 -15.25 15.26 -10.00
C GLY A 196 -15.52 14.20 -8.91
N TYR A 197 -15.56 14.61 -7.63
CA TYR A 197 -15.90 13.76 -6.49
C TYR A 197 -17.22 14.17 -5.82
N ASP A 198 -18.13 14.80 -6.58
CA ASP A 198 -19.41 15.32 -6.05
C ASP A 198 -20.29 14.24 -5.40
N ASP A 199 -20.16 12.99 -5.86
CA ASP A 199 -20.89 11.84 -5.35
C ASP A 199 -20.16 11.12 -4.19
N TYR A 200 -18.93 11.52 -3.86
CA TYR A 200 -18.14 10.89 -2.79
C TYR A 200 -18.87 10.96 -1.45
N ARG A 201 -18.89 9.82 -0.75
CA ARG A 201 -19.47 9.70 0.59
C ARG A 201 -18.60 8.83 1.48
N VAL A 202 -18.13 9.37 2.60
CA VAL A 202 -17.39 8.61 3.62
C VAL A 202 -18.18 7.37 4.08
N ALA A 203 -19.51 7.48 4.19
CA ALA A 203 -20.36 6.37 4.61
C ALA A 203 -20.30 5.14 3.65
N MET A 204 -19.94 5.34 2.40
CA MET A 204 -19.78 4.24 1.43
C MET A 204 -18.46 3.46 1.63
N GLY A 205 -17.54 4.00 2.41
CA GLY A 205 -16.29 3.34 2.82
C GLY A 205 -16.43 2.42 4.04
N ARG A 206 -17.64 2.20 4.57
CA ARG A 206 -17.85 1.35 5.75
C ARG A 206 -17.67 -0.12 5.42
N PRO A 207 -16.83 -0.87 6.14
CA PRO A 207 -16.59 -2.31 5.90
C PRO A 207 -17.85 -3.18 5.91
N LEU A 208 -18.87 -2.84 6.70
CA LEU A 208 -20.14 -3.58 6.75
C LEU A 208 -20.88 -3.63 5.39
N LEU A 209 -20.63 -2.67 4.51
CA LEU A 209 -21.22 -2.65 3.17
C LEU A 209 -20.68 -3.74 2.23
N LEU A 210 -19.59 -4.43 2.62
CA LEU A 210 -19.09 -5.60 1.87
C LEU A 210 -19.95 -6.86 2.05
N GLU A 211 -20.75 -6.93 3.10
CA GLU A 211 -21.43 -8.18 3.46
C GLU A 211 -22.27 -8.78 2.34
N PRO A 212 -23.11 -8.02 1.60
CA PRO A 212 -23.87 -8.57 0.47
C PRO A 212 -22.96 -9.10 -0.64
N LEU A 213 -21.84 -8.40 -0.94
CA LEU A 213 -20.88 -8.83 -1.94
C LEU A 213 -20.24 -10.16 -1.58
N LEU A 214 -19.76 -10.30 -0.34
CA LEU A 214 -19.11 -11.53 0.14
C LEU A 214 -20.06 -12.73 0.19
N LYS A 215 -21.35 -12.49 0.45
CA LYS A 215 -22.38 -13.53 0.37
C LYS A 215 -22.67 -13.98 -1.06
N LYS A 216 -22.63 -13.03 -2.01
CA LYS A 216 -22.89 -13.30 -3.42
C LYS A 216 -21.71 -14.02 -4.10
N TYR A 217 -20.48 -13.66 -3.74
CA TYR A 217 -19.24 -14.19 -4.32
C TYR A 217 -18.35 -14.83 -3.23
N PRO A 218 -18.73 -16.02 -2.71
CA PRO A 218 -18.07 -16.61 -1.55
C PRO A 218 -16.65 -17.14 -1.81
N LYS A 219 -16.25 -17.29 -3.07
CA LYS A 219 -14.91 -17.73 -3.47
C LYS A 219 -13.99 -16.57 -3.85
N LEU A 220 -14.51 -15.34 -3.88
CA LEU A 220 -13.75 -14.16 -4.24
C LEU A 220 -12.60 -13.96 -3.24
N ARG A 221 -11.37 -13.81 -3.77
CA ARG A 221 -10.22 -13.38 -2.98
C ARG A 221 -10.23 -11.86 -2.90
N ILE A 222 -10.56 -11.33 -1.73
CA ILE A 222 -10.69 -9.89 -1.52
C ILE A 222 -9.83 -9.44 -0.35
N TYR A 223 -9.21 -8.29 -0.50
CA TYR A 223 -8.60 -7.53 0.58
C TYR A 223 -9.12 -6.08 0.57
N VAL A 224 -9.41 -5.58 1.77
CA VAL A 224 -9.82 -4.19 1.96
C VAL A 224 -8.59 -3.35 2.07
N MET A 225 -8.42 -2.44 1.14
CA MET A 225 -7.34 -1.46 1.15
C MET A 225 -7.55 -0.47 2.30
N HIS A 226 -6.45 0.02 2.88
CA HIS A 226 -6.45 0.95 4.01
C HIS A 226 -7.20 0.42 5.25
N TYR A 227 -7.34 -0.91 5.38
CA TYR A 227 -8.14 -1.59 6.44
C TYR A 227 -9.50 -0.95 6.71
N GLY A 228 -10.06 -0.21 5.75
CA GLY A 228 -11.32 0.51 5.94
C GLY A 228 -11.27 1.59 7.00
N SER A 229 -10.09 2.23 7.21
CA SER A 229 -9.91 3.35 8.16
C SER A 229 -10.98 4.43 7.97
N PRO A 230 -11.50 5.04 9.04
CA PRO A 230 -11.22 4.81 10.45
C PRO A 230 -12.13 3.74 11.09
N PHE A 231 -12.88 2.95 10.32
CA PHE A 231 -13.94 2.04 10.80
C PHE A 231 -13.38 0.70 11.32
N VAL A 232 -12.32 0.75 12.14
CA VAL A 232 -11.57 -0.44 12.61
C VAL A 232 -12.45 -1.46 13.32
N ASP A 233 -13.43 -1.03 14.12
CA ASP A 233 -14.35 -1.95 14.83
C ASP A 233 -15.26 -2.71 13.85
N GLU A 234 -15.74 -2.04 12.80
CA GLU A 234 -16.53 -2.69 11.76
C GLU A 234 -15.66 -3.67 10.97
N MET A 235 -14.40 -3.30 10.68
CA MET A 235 -13.46 -4.18 9.99
C MET A 235 -13.14 -5.43 10.81
N ILE A 236 -12.91 -5.28 12.12
CA ILE A 236 -12.73 -6.40 13.06
C ILE A 236 -13.96 -7.32 13.05
N ALA A 237 -15.18 -6.76 13.08
CA ALA A 237 -16.42 -7.55 13.02
C ALA A 237 -16.53 -8.32 11.69
N MET A 238 -16.19 -7.68 10.57
CA MET A 238 -16.18 -8.32 9.24
C MET A 238 -15.14 -9.42 9.13
N MET A 239 -13.91 -9.19 9.61
CA MET A 239 -12.86 -10.21 9.62
C MET A 239 -13.20 -11.38 10.54
N PHE A 240 -13.97 -11.15 11.61
CA PHE A 240 -14.45 -12.22 12.48
C PHE A 240 -15.49 -13.09 11.77
N ALA A 241 -16.43 -12.46 11.06
CA ALA A 241 -17.52 -13.17 10.37
C ALA A 241 -17.05 -13.85 9.05
N TYR A 242 -16.07 -13.27 8.36
CA TYR A 242 -15.60 -13.71 7.04
C TYR A 242 -14.10 -14.11 7.11
N PRO A 243 -13.78 -15.40 7.31
CA PRO A 243 -12.40 -15.85 7.55
C PRO A 243 -11.48 -15.72 6.33
N ASN A 244 -12.05 -15.53 5.13
CA ASN A 244 -11.34 -15.31 3.88
C ASN A 244 -11.11 -13.81 3.54
N LEU A 245 -11.58 -12.89 4.40
CA LEU A 245 -11.38 -11.45 4.21
C LEU A 245 -10.02 -11.03 4.76
N TYR A 246 -9.26 -10.35 3.93
CA TYR A 246 -7.96 -9.75 4.25
C TYR A 246 -8.06 -8.23 4.23
N VAL A 247 -7.04 -7.56 4.76
CA VAL A 247 -6.88 -6.10 4.69
C VAL A 247 -5.44 -5.78 4.30
N ASP A 248 -5.21 -4.62 3.68
CA ASP A 248 -3.88 -4.02 3.67
C ASP A 248 -3.83 -2.80 4.61
N ILE A 249 -2.62 -2.31 4.85
CA ILE A 249 -2.36 -1.20 5.75
C ILE A 249 -1.88 0.05 5.01
N SER A 250 -1.95 0.02 3.70
CA SER A 250 -1.39 1.01 2.79
C SER A 250 -1.87 2.44 3.06
N CYS A 251 -1.11 3.41 2.64
CA CYS A 251 -1.30 4.84 2.92
C CYS A 251 -1.26 5.19 4.41
N ASN A 252 -2.06 4.50 5.24
CA ASN A 252 -2.19 4.80 6.66
C ASN A 252 -0.90 4.56 7.43
N ASP A 253 -0.03 3.68 6.95
CA ASP A 253 1.26 3.36 7.54
C ASP A 253 2.28 4.50 7.40
N TRP A 254 2.17 5.35 6.38
CA TRP A 254 3.08 6.48 6.20
C TRP A 254 2.38 7.86 6.23
N ALA A 255 1.12 7.99 5.81
CA ALA A 255 0.43 9.29 5.68
C ALA A 255 -0.32 9.70 6.94
N PHE A 256 -0.63 8.77 7.85
CA PHE A 256 -1.35 9.06 9.09
C PHE A 256 -0.41 9.17 10.29
N PRO A 257 -0.82 9.89 11.37
CA PRO A 257 -0.02 9.93 12.58
C PRO A 257 0.34 8.52 13.06
N ARG A 258 1.63 8.25 13.25
CA ARG A 258 2.17 6.93 13.62
C ARG A 258 1.43 6.28 14.78
N ALA A 259 1.06 7.07 15.79
CA ALA A 259 0.33 6.56 16.95
C ALA A 259 -1.09 6.07 16.57
N GLN A 260 -1.78 6.76 15.65
CA GLN A 260 -3.10 6.36 15.17
C GLN A 260 -3.02 5.07 14.35
N PHE A 261 -2.06 4.99 13.43
CA PHE A 261 -1.80 3.79 12.65
C PHE A 261 -1.46 2.59 13.56
N HIS A 262 -0.54 2.77 14.50
CA HIS A 262 -0.15 1.71 15.44
C HIS A 262 -1.30 1.25 16.33
N ASP A 263 -2.19 2.16 16.78
CA ASP A 263 -3.39 1.77 17.55
C ASP A 263 -4.31 0.87 16.71
N ALA A 264 -4.63 1.27 15.48
CA ALA A 264 -5.47 0.50 14.57
C ALA A 264 -4.87 -0.89 14.27
N LEU A 265 -3.58 -0.95 13.91
CA LEU A 265 -2.87 -2.19 13.62
C LEU A 265 -2.85 -3.12 14.85
N LYS A 266 -2.54 -2.57 16.03
CA LYS A 266 -2.52 -3.32 17.29
C LYS A 266 -3.88 -3.94 17.59
N ARG A 267 -4.97 -3.19 17.44
CA ARG A 267 -6.34 -3.67 17.70
C ARG A 267 -6.70 -4.86 16.81
N MET A 268 -6.35 -4.82 15.53
CA MET A 268 -6.56 -5.95 14.60
C MET A 268 -5.71 -7.17 14.97
N VAL A 269 -4.45 -6.96 15.36
CA VAL A 269 -3.54 -8.06 15.78
C VAL A 269 -4.01 -8.67 17.09
N ASP A 270 -4.38 -7.86 18.08
CA ASP A 270 -4.90 -8.32 19.39
C ASP A 270 -6.23 -9.09 19.25
N ALA A 271 -7.04 -8.73 18.24
CA ALA A 271 -8.26 -9.47 17.88
C ALA A 271 -7.97 -10.83 17.19
N GLY A 272 -6.69 -11.17 16.94
CA GLY A 272 -6.28 -12.45 16.37
C GLY A 272 -6.14 -12.44 14.83
N PHE A 273 -6.18 -11.29 14.17
CA PHE A 273 -6.20 -11.22 12.71
C PHE A 273 -4.84 -10.95 12.06
N GLY A 274 -3.73 -10.97 12.82
CA GLY A 274 -2.39 -10.70 12.33
C GLY A 274 -1.97 -11.52 11.09
N LYS A 275 -2.56 -12.71 10.88
CA LYS A 275 -2.31 -13.55 9.69
C LYS A 275 -3.09 -13.14 8.44
N ARG A 276 -3.89 -12.08 8.50
CA ARG A 276 -4.72 -11.58 7.39
C ARG A 276 -4.52 -10.09 7.12
N ILE A 277 -3.43 -9.53 7.61
CA ILE A 277 -2.99 -8.16 7.37
C ILE A 277 -1.87 -8.21 6.34
N LEU A 278 -2.03 -7.50 5.23
CA LEU A 278 -1.07 -7.41 4.12
C LEU A 278 -0.34 -6.06 4.19
N PHE A 279 0.89 -6.04 3.76
CA PHE A 279 1.62 -4.81 3.53
C PHE A 279 1.25 -4.24 2.15
N GLY A 280 1.10 -2.94 2.07
CA GLY A 280 0.98 -2.14 0.86
C GLY A 280 1.51 -0.75 1.15
N SER A 281 2.13 -0.09 0.20
CA SER A 281 2.66 1.26 0.40
C SER A 281 1.70 2.36 -0.05
N ASP A 282 0.95 2.14 -1.12
CA ASP A 282 0.16 3.19 -1.77
C ASP A 282 1.00 4.47 -1.99
N GLN A 283 2.17 4.29 -2.63
CA GLN A 283 3.17 5.35 -2.77
C GLN A 283 2.70 6.51 -3.64
N MET A 284 1.67 6.32 -4.47
CA MET A 284 1.09 7.30 -5.40
C MET A 284 2.16 8.07 -6.19
N TYR A 285 2.60 9.23 -5.70
CA TYR A 285 3.55 10.14 -6.34
C TYR A 285 4.88 10.25 -5.59
N TRP A 286 5.00 9.64 -4.40
CA TRP A 286 6.12 9.77 -3.47
C TRP A 286 6.86 8.43 -3.33
N PRO A 287 7.90 8.14 -4.14
CA PRO A 287 8.63 6.87 -4.06
C PRO A 287 9.19 6.55 -2.66
N ASP A 288 9.54 7.58 -1.87
CA ASP A 288 10.05 7.40 -0.52
C ASP A 288 9.00 6.91 0.49
N ALA A 289 7.69 7.01 0.15
CA ALA A 289 6.61 6.46 0.97
C ALA A 289 6.76 4.94 1.21
N ILE A 290 7.34 4.21 0.25
CA ILE A 290 7.61 2.77 0.38
C ILE A 290 8.50 2.48 1.61
N GLY A 291 9.58 3.24 1.75
CA GLY A 291 10.48 3.10 2.91
C GLY A 291 9.84 3.51 4.23
N GLU A 292 9.04 4.58 4.21
CA GLU A 292 8.30 5.05 5.39
C GLU A 292 7.25 4.03 5.85
N ALA A 293 6.52 3.43 4.92
CA ALA A 293 5.52 2.39 5.17
C ALA A 293 6.16 1.14 5.81
N ILE A 294 7.25 0.63 5.23
CA ILE A 294 8.00 -0.52 5.78
C ILE A 294 8.50 -0.19 7.19
N ARG A 295 9.10 0.99 7.38
CA ARG A 295 9.59 1.45 8.68
C ARG A 295 8.48 1.49 9.73
N ALA A 296 7.26 1.88 9.34
CA ALA A 296 6.12 1.91 10.24
C ALA A 296 5.76 0.54 10.84
N VAL A 297 5.91 -0.53 10.04
CA VAL A 297 5.72 -1.91 10.51
C VAL A 297 6.92 -2.36 11.36
N GLU A 298 8.14 -2.06 10.91
CA GLU A 298 9.36 -2.48 11.62
C GLU A 298 9.49 -1.82 13.01
N GLU A 299 9.08 -0.58 13.14
CA GLU A 299 9.10 0.18 14.39
C GLU A 299 7.93 -0.12 15.32
N ALA A 300 6.93 -0.92 14.92
CA ALA A 300 5.80 -1.27 15.76
C ALA A 300 6.24 -2.10 16.99
N PRO A 301 6.21 -1.54 18.20
CA PRO A 301 6.84 -2.17 19.39
C PRO A 301 6.01 -3.33 19.94
N PHE A 302 4.76 -3.48 19.52
CA PHE A 302 3.82 -4.53 19.92
C PHE A 302 3.86 -5.74 18.99
N LEU A 303 4.58 -5.68 17.87
CA LEU A 303 4.79 -6.79 16.95
C LEU A 303 6.10 -7.50 17.25
N ASP A 304 6.06 -8.81 17.36
CA ASP A 304 7.28 -9.63 17.34
C ASP A 304 7.83 -9.80 15.91
N ALA A 305 9.02 -10.40 15.80
CA ALA A 305 9.69 -10.57 14.52
C ALA A 305 8.89 -11.44 13.54
N ALA A 306 8.17 -12.45 14.02
CA ALA A 306 7.35 -13.32 13.18
C ALA A 306 6.12 -12.57 12.65
N GLN A 307 5.46 -11.78 13.50
CA GLN A 307 4.32 -10.95 13.10
C GLN A 307 4.70 -9.89 12.05
N LYS A 308 5.89 -9.27 12.19
CA LYS A 308 6.42 -8.35 11.18
C LYS A 308 6.66 -9.07 9.85
N ARG A 309 7.25 -10.27 9.88
CA ARG A 309 7.41 -11.09 8.66
C ARG A 309 6.09 -11.48 8.04
N ASP A 310 5.10 -11.87 8.85
CA ASP A 310 3.76 -12.16 8.36
C ASP A 310 3.19 -10.99 7.57
N ILE A 311 3.21 -9.79 8.12
CA ILE A 311 2.63 -8.59 7.51
C ILE A 311 3.40 -8.20 6.24
N LEU A 312 4.74 -8.18 6.30
CA LEU A 312 5.57 -7.71 5.20
C LEU A 312 5.68 -8.70 4.04
N TYR A 313 5.47 -10.03 4.28
CA TYR A 313 5.64 -11.03 3.23
C TYR A 313 4.70 -12.23 3.32
N ASP A 314 4.70 -12.99 4.44
CA ASP A 314 4.13 -14.34 4.47
C ASP A 314 2.61 -14.36 4.26
N ASN A 315 1.90 -13.35 4.75
CA ASN A 315 0.46 -13.21 4.55
C ASN A 315 0.12 -12.99 3.07
N ALA A 316 0.87 -12.11 2.40
CA ALA A 316 0.69 -11.84 0.97
C ALA A 316 1.06 -13.06 0.12
N ALA A 317 2.17 -13.74 0.44
CA ALA A 317 2.58 -14.97 -0.24
C ALA A 317 1.47 -16.04 -0.17
N ARG A 318 0.84 -16.23 1.00
CA ARG A 318 -0.28 -17.14 1.21
C ARG A 318 -1.53 -16.68 0.46
N PHE A 319 -1.89 -15.39 0.54
CA PHE A 319 -3.05 -14.81 -0.14
C PHE A 319 -2.94 -14.94 -1.67
N LEU A 320 -1.75 -14.70 -2.21
CA LEU A 320 -1.44 -14.84 -3.64
C LEU A 320 -1.23 -16.29 -4.07
N ARG A 321 -1.20 -17.25 -3.12
CA ARG A 321 -0.95 -18.67 -3.37
C ARG A 321 0.39 -18.90 -4.06
N LEU A 322 1.44 -18.22 -3.63
CA LEU A 322 2.78 -18.43 -4.18
C LEU A 322 3.23 -19.86 -3.94
N THR A 323 3.86 -20.46 -4.95
CA THR A 323 4.42 -21.81 -4.83
C THR A 323 5.67 -21.82 -3.94
N PRO A 324 6.07 -22.95 -3.36
CA PRO A 324 7.31 -23.05 -2.59
C PRO A 324 8.53 -22.59 -3.39
N GLU A 325 8.56 -22.84 -4.72
CA GLU A 325 9.63 -22.43 -5.61
C GLU A 325 9.68 -20.91 -5.79
N GLN A 326 8.51 -20.24 -5.89
CA GLN A 326 8.39 -18.79 -5.95
C GLN A 326 8.85 -18.16 -4.63
N ILE A 327 8.41 -18.69 -3.50
CA ILE A 327 8.83 -18.23 -2.16
C ILE A 327 10.35 -18.38 -2.02
N ALA A 328 10.90 -19.56 -2.40
CA ALA A 328 12.34 -19.78 -2.36
C ALA A 328 13.12 -18.86 -3.29
N ALA A 329 12.52 -18.45 -4.43
CA ALA A 329 13.11 -17.48 -5.34
C ALA A 329 13.15 -16.09 -4.73
N ASP A 330 12.05 -15.65 -4.10
CA ASP A 330 11.95 -14.36 -3.44
C ASP A 330 12.94 -14.21 -2.26
N HIS A 331 13.23 -15.30 -1.56
CA HIS A 331 14.18 -15.32 -0.44
C HIS A 331 15.67 -15.41 -0.87
N ARG A 332 15.96 -15.58 -2.15
CA ARG A 332 17.36 -15.52 -2.62
C ARG A 332 17.89 -14.08 -2.57
N PRO A 333 19.14 -13.87 -2.14
CA PRO A 333 19.76 -12.55 -2.21
C PRO A 333 19.63 -12.01 -3.65
N ALA A 334 19.30 -10.73 -3.76
CA ALA A 334 19.35 -10.07 -5.06
C ALA A 334 20.76 -10.23 -5.64
N PRO A 335 20.94 -10.50 -6.96
CA PRO A 335 22.25 -10.58 -7.56
C PRO A 335 23.00 -9.29 -7.25
N SER A 336 24.19 -9.43 -6.64
CA SER A 336 25.07 -8.29 -6.37
C SER A 336 25.33 -7.60 -7.72
N ARG A 337 24.92 -6.33 -7.86
CA ARG A 337 25.31 -5.52 -9.01
C ARG A 337 26.83 -5.37 -8.93
N SER A 338 27.56 -6.24 -9.63
CA SER A 338 28.96 -6.04 -9.92
C SER A 338 29.07 -4.94 -10.95
N GLY A 339 29.43 -3.74 -10.52
CA GLY A 339 30.07 -2.70 -11.32
C GLY A 339 29.22 -2.06 -12.44
N GLU A 340 28.59 -0.94 -12.16
CA GLU A 340 28.61 0.19 -13.10
C GLU A 340 29.20 1.40 -12.40
#